data_72fc3a24743c8b34f41068dea1ba3ce3
#
_entry.id   72fc3a24743c8b34f41068dea1ba3ce3
#
_cell.length_a   1.000
_cell.length_b   1.000
_cell.length_c   1.000
_cell.angle_alpha   90.00
_cell.angle_beta   90.00
_cell.angle_gamma   90.00
#
_symmetry.space_group_name_H-M   'P 1'
#
loop_
_entity.id
_entity.type
_entity.pdbx_description
1 polymer ?
#
loop_
_entity_poly.entity_id
_entity_poly.type
_entity_poly.pdbx_seq_one_letter_code
_entity_poly.pdbx_strand_id
1 'polypeptide(L)'
;RNPHCLIPVAHNDHPDDHHDDSDSPTPAWRRHLLTLLLAAAGLGLGFLIPYTLYLNHQVTQRFGELRWQIPTRVYARPLQLAPGLAMDAQTLKTELEAAAYREDGLGKMPGTYHKEGGRYRIATRGYMDLDGQVEPRQLDVSLSGGRLASVRQADTRKILKTARLDPARIATLYGQKQEERRLVRLEEVPELLLTGLQAVEDRDFKSHHGIDISAMVR
;
A
#
# COMPACT_ATOMS: atom_id res chain seq x y z
N ARG A 1 -46.66 -108.08 -27.70
CA ARG A 1 -47.17 -107.39 -28.91
C ARG A 1 -46.99 -105.91 -28.74
N ASN A 2 -46.08 -105.42 -29.54
CA ASN A 2 -45.77 -104.03 -29.75
C ASN A 2 -46.99 -103.17 -30.11
N PRO A 3 -46.91 -101.81 -30.10
CA PRO A 3 -45.82 -101.03 -30.81
C PRO A 3 -45.31 -99.76 -30.10
N HIS A 4 -44.18 -99.41 -30.56
CA HIS A 4 -43.47 -98.18 -30.64
C HIS A 4 -44.23 -96.83 -30.46
N CYS A 5 -43.70 -96.01 -29.62
CA CYS A 5 -43.93 -94.59 -29.69
C CYS A 5 -42.60 -93.82 -29.62
N LEU A 6 -42.19 -93.24 -30.74
CA LEU A 6 -41.03 -92.40 -30.90
C LEU A 6 -41.36 -90.99 -30.38
N ILE A 7 -40.57 -90.49 -29.48
CA ILE A 7 -40.62 -89.10 -29.00
C ILE A 7 -39.56 -88.33 -29.78
N PRO A 8 -39.88 -87.22 -30.44
CA PRO A 8 -38.84 -86.41 -31.05
C PRO A 8 -38.12 -85.53 -30.02
N VAL A 9 -36.79 -85.57 -30.11
CA VAL A 9 -35.90 -84.72 -29.35
C VAL A 9 -36.00 -83.27 -29.89
N ALA A 10 -36.45 -82.38 -29.05
CA ALA A 10 -36.41 -80.94 -29.37
C ALA A 10 -34.95 -80.47 -29.34
N HIS A 11 -34.51 -79.90 -30.47
CA HIS A 11 -33.23 -79.22 -30.63
C HIS A 11 -33.40 -77.85 -30.03
N ASN A 12 -32.68 -77.57 -28.98
CA ASN A 12 -32.67 -76.23 -28.32
C ASN A 12 -31.59 -75.43 -28.98
N ASP A 13 -31.98 -74.62 -29.96
CA ASP A 13 -31.13 -73.62 -30.55
C ASP A 13 -30.95 -72.49 -29.54
N HIS A 14 -29.79 -72.39 -28.95
CA HIS A 14 -29.35 -71.28 -28.15
C HIS A 14 -28.81 -70.20 -29.13
N PRO A 15 -29.32 -68.95 -29.15
CA PRO A 15 -28.70 -67.91 -29.90
C PRO A 15 -27.44 -67.49 -29.15
N ASP A 16 -26.29 -67.68 -29.77
CA ASP A 16 -25.01 -67.12 -29.36
C ASP A 16 -25.10 -65.59 -29.34
N ASP A 17 -25.13 -65.01 -28.13
CA ASP A 17 -24.94 -63.60 -27.89
C ASP A 17 -23.50 -63.25 -28.29
N HIS A 18 -23.31 -62.89 -29.53
CA HIS A 18 -22.11 -62.20 -29.98
C HIS A 18 -22.12 -60.80 -29.34
N HIS A 19 -21.46 -60.68 -28.19
CA HIS A 19 -20.95 -59.38 -27.74
C HIS A 19 -19.94 -58.91 -28.75
N ASP A 20 -20.41 -58.06 -29.62
CA ASP A 20 -19.59 -57.30 -30.54
C ASP A 20 -18.87 -56.20 -29.72
N ASP A 21 -17.78 -56.58 -29.04
CA ASP A 21 -16.81 -55.69 -28.49
C ASP A 21 -16.11 -54.99 -29.66
N SER A 22 -16.80 -54.01 -30.22
CA SER A 22 -16.19 -53.06 -31.18
C SER A 22 -15.23 -52.14 -30.46
N ASP A 23 -14.15 -52.71 -29.91
CA ASP A 23 -12.93 -51.97 -29.58
C ASP A 23 -12.30 -51.50 -30.88
N SER A 24 -12.81 -50.36 -31.39
CA SER A 24 -12.20 -49.67 -32.52
C SER A 24 -10.80 -49.23 -32.08
N PRO A 25 -9.71 -49.77 -32.66
CA PRO A 25 -8.37 -49.41 -32.25
C PRO A 25 -8.15 -47.90 -32.54
N THR A 26 -7.99 -47.14 -31.43
CA THR A 26 -7.66 -45.71 -31.55
C THR A 26 -6.41 -45.61 -32.44
N PRO A 27 -6.45 -44.80 -33.50
CA PRO A 27 -5.37 -44.78 -34.47
C PRO A 27 -4.06 -44.37 -33.79
N ALA A 28 -2.99 -45.12 -34.09
CA ALA A 28 -1.67 -45.01 -33.43
C ALA A 28 -1.14 -43.58 -33.34
N TRP A 29 -1.44 -42.76 -34.34
CA TRP A 29 -1.06 -41.33 -34.36
C TRP A 29 -1.69 -40.51 -33.22
N ARG A 30 -2.92 -40.84 -32.76
CA ARG A 30 -3.58 -40.18 -31.62
C ARG A 30 -2.86 -40.51 -30.30
N ARG A 31 -2.37 -41.72 -30.13
CA ARG A 31 -1.55 -42.10 -28.95
C ARG A 31 -0.24 -41.37 -28.94
N HIS A 32 0.45 -41.25 -30.06
CA HIS A 32 1.70 -40.45 -30.14
C HIS A 32 1.47 -38.96 -29.94
N LEU A 33 0.36 -38.42 -30.45
CA LEU A 33 -0.02 -37.02 -30.22
C LEU A 33 -0.32 -36.74 -28.75
N LEU A 34 -1.04 -37.66 -28.07
CA LEU A 34 -1.35 -37.54 -26.66
C LEU A 34 -0.10 -37.65 -25.78
N THR A 35 0.82 -38.57 -26.09
CA THR A 35 2.09 -38.68 -25.35
C THR A 35 2.98 -37.45 -25.55
N LEU A 36 3.00 -36.87 -26.76
CA LEU A 36 3.73 -35.65 -27.07
C LEU A 36 3.15 -34.46 -26.31
N LEU A 37 1.83 -34.31 -26.25
CA LEU A 37 1.14 -33.29 -25.48
C LEU A 37 1.40 -33.42 -23.97
N LEU A 38 1.34 -34.63 -23.44
CA LEU A 38 1.63 -34.91 -22.03
C LEU A 38 3.11 -34.62 -21.71
N ALA A 39 4.03 -35.00 -22.60
CA ALA A 39 5.45 -34.70 -22.43
C ALA A 39 5.72 -33.18 -22.48
N ALA A 40 5.09 -32.46 -23.42
CA ALA A 40 5.19 -31.01 -23.52
C ALA A 40 4.59 -30.31 -22.29
N ALA A 41 3.43 -30.78 -21.82
CA ALA A 41 2.81 -30.27 -20.60
C ALA A 41 3.67 -30.55 -19.35
N GLY A 42 4.24 -31.76 -19.25
CA GLY A 42 5.14 -32.13 -18.17
C GLY A 42 6.42 -31.28 -18.16
N LEU A 43 7.01 -31.05 -19.34
CA LEU A 43 8.18 -30.17 -19.49
C LEU A 43 7.82 -28.72 -19.16
N GLY A 44 6.68 -28.23 -19.65
CA GLY A 44 6.18 -26.89 -19.37
C GLY A 44 5.96 -26.66 -17.88
N LEU A 45 5.25 -27.56 -17.20
CA LEU A 45 5.02 -27.47 -15.75
C LEU A 45 6.32 -27.63 -14.96
N GLY A 46 7.20 -28.55 -15.38
CA GLY A 46 8.49 -28.80 -14.75
C GLY A 46 9.43 -27.58 -14.82
N PHE A 47 9.30 -26.75 -15.83
CA PHE A 47 10.05 -25.49 -15.94
C PHE A 47 9.32 -24.31 -15.27
N LEU A 48 8.01 -24.20 -15.50
CA LEU A 48 7.21 -23.03 -15.06
C LEU A 48 7.14 -22.95 -13.54
N ILE A 49 6.99 -24.08 -12.85
CA ILE A 49 6.86 -24.10 -11.38
C ILE A 49 8.15 -23.61 -10.71
N PRO A 50 9.35 -24.15 -10.96
CA PRO A 50 10.57 -23.63 -10.35
C PRO A 50 10.88 -22.20 -10.79
N TYR A 51 10.56 -21.83 -12.03
CA TYR A 51 10.74 -20.46 -12.51
C TYR A 51 9.85 -19.46 -11.78
N THR A 52 8.56 -19.76 -11.55
CA THR A 52 7.66 -18.90 -10.76
C THR A 52 8.09 -18.80 -9.31
N LEU A 53 8.56 -19.88 -8.70
CA LEU A 53 9.11 -19.87 -7.34
C LEU A 53 10.37 -19.01 -7.25
N TYR A 54 11.27 -19.12 -8.24
CA TYR A 54 12.45 -18.28 -8.33
C TYR A 54 12.10 -16.80 -8.45
N LEU A 55 11.17 -16.44 -9.37
CA LEU A 55 10.70 -15.08 -9.54
C LEU A 55 10.03 -14.53 -8.28
N ASN A 56 9.18 -15.33 -7.65
CA ASN A 56 8.53 -14.95 -6.39
C ASN A 56 9.57 -14.64 -5.30
N HIS A 57 10.59 -15.50 -5.17
CA HIS A 57 11.68 -15.26 -4.21
C HIS A 57 12.42 -13.97 -4.53
N GLN A 58 12.81 -13.74 -5.79
CA GLN A 58 13.52 -12.56 -6.23
C GLN A 58 12.70 -11.27 -6.03
N VAL A 59 11.41 -11.30 -6.36
CA VAL A 59 10.50 -10.16 -6.14
C VAL A 59 10.37 -9.87 -4.65
N THR A 60 10.15 -10.89 -3.83
CA THR A 60 9.98 -10.72 -2.38
C THR A 60 11.23 -10.12 -1.74
N GLN A 61 12.42 -10.58 -2.14
CA GLN A 61 13.69 -10.01 -1.65
C GLN A 61 13.84 -8.54 -2.05
N ARG A 62 13.65 -8.20 -3.33
CA ARG A 62 13.74 -6.81 -3.81
C ARG A 62 12.72 -5.88 -3.16
N PHE A 63 11.49 -6.36 -2.93
CA PHE A 63 10.49 -5.61 -2.19
C PHE A 63 10.87 -5.39 -0.73
N GLY A 64 11.49 -6.38 -0.10
CA GLY A 64 12.03 -6.24 1.27
C GLY A 64 13.08 -5.15 1.37
N GLU A 65 14.04 -5.11 0.45
CA GLU A 65 15.10 -4.10 0.41
C GLU A 65 14.55 -2.67 0.17
N LEU A 66 13.54 -2.52 -0.70
CA LEU A 66 12.91 -1.23 -0.98
C LEU A 66 12.20 -0.62 0.23
N ARG A 67 11.67 -1.44 1.13
CA ARG A 67 10.98 -0.97 2.36
C ARG A 67 11.91 -0.32 3.36
N TRP A 68 13.21 -0.65 3.34
CA TRP A 68 14.20 -0.17 4.31
C TRP A 68 14.95 1.09 3.87
N GLN A 69 14.72 1.59 2.65
CA GLN A 69 15.32 2.85 2.18
C GLN A 69 14.48 4.07 2.61
N ILE A 70 14.05 4.10 3.87
CA ILE A 70 13.39 5.28 4.44
C ILE A 70 14.47 6.34 4.64
N PRO A 71 14.31 7.54 4.05
CA PRO A 71 15.30 8.60 4.23
C PRO A 71 15.38 9.02 5.70
N THR A 72 16.57 9.13 6.23
CA THR A 72 16.80 9.64 7.58
C THR A 72 16.62 11.15 7.58
N ARG A 73 15.72 11.65 8.41
CA ARG A 73 15.46 13.09 8.57
C ARG A 73 16.18 13.61 9.79
N VAL A 74 16.92 14.68 9.61
CA VAL A 74 17.63 15.37 10.68
C VAL A 74 16.87 16.66 11.03
N TYR A 75 16.55 16.81 12.30
CA TYR A 75 15.79 17.94 12.82
C TYR A 75 16.63 18.79 13.74
N ALA A 76 16.36 20.11 13.76
CA ALA A 76 16.87 21.03 14.76
C ALA A 76 16.27 20.72 16.13
N ARG A 77 16.84 21.34 17.16
CA ARG A 77 16.19 21.36 18.47
C ARG A 77 14.86 22.11 18.39
N PRO A 78 13.77 21.59 18.99
CA PRO A 78 12.50 22.30 19.06
C PRO A 78 12.64 23.69 19.67
N LEU A 79 12.08 24.70 19.03
CA LEU A 79 12.09 26.05 19.57
C LEU A 79 11.19 26.13 20.79
N GLN A 80 11.73 26.59 21.92
CA GLN A 80 10.98 26.81 23.13
C GLN A 80 10.47 28.26 23.19
N LEU A 81 9.17 28.42 23.18
CA LEU A 81 8.49 29.68 23.37
C LEU A 81 8.26 29.90 24.88
N ALA A 82 8.86 30.94 25.43
CA ALA A 82 8.66 31.34 26.83
C ALA A 82 8.44 32.86 26.91
N PRO A 83 7.56 33.33 27.79
CA PRO A 83 7.39 34.76 28.05
C PRO A 83 8.75 35.43 28.38
N GLY A 84 9.02 36.57 27.79
CA GLY A 84 10.29 37.31 27.95
C GLY A 84 11.38 36.95 26.91
N LEU A 85 11.20 35.90 26.10
CA LEU A 85 12.13 35.56 25.03
C LEU A 85 12.23 36.70 24.04
N ALA A 86 13.46 37.15 23.72
CA ALA A 86 13.70 38.15 22.66
C ALA A 86 13.27 37.52 21.33
N MET A 87 12.19 38.02 20.78
CA MET A 87 11.58 37.52 19.54
C MET A 87 10.66 38.58 18.96
N ASP A 88 11.00 39.09 17.83
CA ASP A 88 10.16 39.98 17.06
C ASP A 88 9.30 39.22 16.05
N ALA A 89 8.45 39.93 15.35
CA ALA A 89 7.52 39.33 14.39
C ALA A 89 8.24 38.68 13.21
N GLN A 90 9.38 39.23 12.79
CA GLN A 90 10.15 38.71 11.67
C GLN A 90 10.89 37.43 12.08
N THR A 91 11.49 37.41 13.25
CA THR A 91 12.17 36.23 13.79
C THR A 91 11.17 35.08 13.97
N LEU A 92 9.99 35.35 14.58
CA LEU A 92 8.98 34.33 14.74
C LEU A 92 8.49 33.78 13.38
N LYS A 93 8.31 34.67 12.39
CA LYS A 93 7.93 34.21 11.04
C LYS A 93 9.01 33.32 10.43
N THR A 94 10.27 33.69 10.51
CA THR A 94 11.40 32.89 10.01
C THR A 94 11.45 31.51 10.66
N GLU A 95 11.25 31.41 11.97
CA GLU A 95 11.23 30.18 12.71
C GLU A 95 10.04 29.28 12.30
N LEU A 96 8.85 29.89 12.09
CA LEU A 96 7.67 29.17 11.62
C LEU A 96 7.88 28.63 10.19
N GLU A 97 8.44 29.45 9.29
CA GLU A 97 8.75 29.03 7.92
C GLU A 97 9.81 27.93 7.89
N ALA A 98 10.87 28.03 8.72
CA ALA A 98 11.89 27.01 8.85
C ALA A 98 11.31 25.66 9.34
N ALA A 99 10.32 25.71 10.24
CA ALA A 99 9.57 24.55 10.69
C ALA A 99 8.43 24.15 9.71
N ALA A 100 8.41 24.73 8.49
CA ALA A 100 7.43 24.45 7.44
C ALA A 100 5.96 24.69 7.85
N TYR A 101 5.72 25.69 8.69
CA TYR A 101 4.37 26.19 8.92
C TYR A 101 3.91 27.07 7.76
N ARG A 102 2.62 27.05 7.48
CA ARG A 102 1.97 27.87 6.46
C ARG A 102 1.03 28.86 7.11
N GLU A 103 1.03 30.10 6.61
CA GLU A 103 0.04 31.09 7.01
C GLU A 103 -1.32 30.70 6.39
N ASP A 104 -2.36 30.65 7.22
CA ASP A 104 -3.73 30.45 6.77
C ASP A 104 -4.68 31.44 7.47
N GLY A 105 -5.93 31.51 7.00
CA GLY A 105 -6.91 32.45 7.53
C GLY A 105 -7.38 32.16 8.95
N LEU A 106 -7.11 30.99 9.53
CA LEU A 106 -7.66 30.56 10.81
C LEU A 106 -6.62 30.01 11.81
N GLY A 107 -5.48 29.50 11.33
CA GLY A 107 -4.45 28.86 12.17
C GLY A 107 -4.97 27.66 12.98
N LYS A 108 -5.86 26.86 12.39
CA LYS A 108 -6.50 25.72 13.08
C LYS A 108 -5.96 24.36 12.64
N MET A 109 -5.51 24.26 11.40
CA MET A 109 -4.98 23.01 10.87
C MET A 109 -3.56 22.74 11.36
N PRO A 110 -3.18 21.54 11.75
CA PRO A 110 -1.83 21.24 12.17
C PRO A 110 -0.78 21.71 11.14
N GLY A 111 0.24 22.44 11.58
CA GLY A 111 1.25 23.02 10.71
C GLY A 111 0.84 24.32 10.03
N THR A 112 -0.18 25.00 10.52
CA THR A 112 -0.56 26.32 10.07
C THR A 112 -0.48 27.35 11.19
N TYR A 113 -0.39 28.63 10.81
CA TYR A 113 -0.51 29.74 11.72
C TYR A 113 -1.36 30.85 11.11
N HIS A 114 -1.97 31.65 11.97
CA HIS A 114 -2.69 32.86 11.63
C HIS A 114 -2.11 34.04 12.40
N LYS A 115 -1.90 35.14 11.70
CA LYS A 115 -1.36 36.38 12.26
C LYS A 115 -2.41 37.48 12.26
N GLU A 116 -2.66 38.07 13.43
CA GLU A 116 -3.52 39.23 13.60
C GLU A 116 -2.81 40.28 14.45
N GLY A 117 -2.25 41.27 13.81
CA GLY A 117 -1.39 42.29 14.49
C GLY A 117 -0.18 41.63 15.16
N GLY A 118 -0.03 41.84 16.47
CA GLY A 118 1.02 41.23 17.29
C GLY A 118 0.67 39.87 17.89
N ARG A 119 -0.45 39.27 17.49
CA ARG A 119 -0.93 37.96 17.98
C ARG A 119 -0.78 36.91 16.89
N TYR A 120 -0.36 35.72 17.30
CA TYR A 120 -0.20 34.56 16.43
C TYR A 120 -0.98 33.40 17.01
N ARG A 121 -1.86 32.80 16.22
CA ARG A 121 -2.45 31.50 16.53
C ARG A 121 -1.71 30.44 15.75
N ILE A 122 -1.11 29.48 16.44
CA ILE A 122 -0.22 28.48 15.85
C ILE A 122 -0.78 27.09 16.19
N ALA A 123 -1.07 26.28 15.18
CA ALA A 123 -1.47 24.89 15.35
C ALA A 123 -0.26 23.99 15.14
N THR A 124 0.32 23.47 16.23
CA THR A 124 1.48 22.57 16.17
C THR A 124 1.07 21.21 15.63
N ARG A 125 2.03 20.50 15.01
CA ARG A 125 1.88 19.09 14.65
C ARG A 125 2.34 18.24 15.85
N GLY A 126 1.95 17.02 15.96
CA GLY A 126 2.61 16.11 16.90
C GLY A 126 3.98 15.66 16.35
N TYR A 127 4.94 15.42 17.22
CA TYR A 127 6.23 14.84 16.84
C TYR A 127 6.78 13.95 17.96
N MET A 128 7.71 13.06 17.59
CA MET A 128 8.44 12.24 18.56
C MET A 128 9.69 12.99 19.02
N ASP A 129 9.79 13.24 20.31
CA ASP A 129 10.98 13.78 20.97
C ASP A 129 11.73 12.67 21.73
N LEU A 130 12.89 12.97 22.26
CA LEU A 130 13.66 12.04 23.09
C LEU A 130 12.89 11.61 24.35
N ASP A 131 12.07 12.49 24.89
CA ASP A 131 11.25 12.27 26.07
C ASP A 131 9.89 11.60 25.78
N GLY A 132 9.57 11.29 24.50
CA GLY A 132 8.35 10.67 24.05
C GLY A 132 7.54 11.50 23.06
N GLN A 133 6.29 11.11 22.84
CA GLN A 133 5.42 11.77 21.89
C GLN A 133 4.92 13.11 22.40
N VAL A 134 5.10 14.16 21.61
CA VAL A 134 4.54 15.50 21.87
C VAL A 134 3.25 15.63 21.06
N GLU A 135 2.14 15.85 21.77
CA GLU A 135 0.82 15.97 21.16
C GLU A 135 0.64 17.32 20.44
N PRO A 136 -0.13 17.35 19.32
CA PRO A 136 -0.48 18.59 18.65
C PRO A 136 -1.28 19.52 19.57
N ARG A 137 -1.01 20.83 19.51
CA ARG A 137 -1.68 21.83 20.32
C ARG A 137 -1.94 23.09 19.52
N GLN A 138 -2.98 23.82 19.92
CA GLN A 138 -3.21 25.17 19.42
C GLN A 138 -2.68 26.18 20.44
N LEU A 139 -1.80 27.07 20.00
CA LEU A 139 -1.13 28.07 20.82
C LEU A 139 -1.54 29.47 20.38
N ASP A 140 -1.93 30.32 21.32
CA ASP A 140 -2.06 31.77 21.12
C ASP A 140 -0.81 32.45 21.70
N VAL A 141 -0.02 33.03 20.83
CA VAL A 141 1.26 33.69 21.15
C VAL A 141 1.10 35.20 20.92
N SER A 142 1.49 36.04 21.86
CA SER A 142 1.50 37.48 21.70
C SER A 142 2.90 38.04 21.81
N LEU A 143 3.22 38.96 20.89
CA LEU A 143 4.48 39.70 20.84
C LEU A 143 4.25 41.16 21.23
N SER A 144 5.16 41.71 22.01
CA SER A 144 5.16 43.13 22.40
C SER A 144 6.59 43.58 22.68
N GLY A 145 6.97 44.75 22.17
CA GLY A 145 8.29 45.34 22.41
C GLY A 145 9.47 44.45 21.98
N GLY A 146 9.34 43.71 20.88
CA GLY A 146 10.40 42.80 20.40
C GLY A 146 10.61 41.57 21.25
N ARG A 147 9.64 41.26 22.12
CA ARG A 147 9.69 40.10 23.01
C ARG A 147 8.37 39.33 22.95
N LEU A 148 8.47 38.08 23.29
CA LEU A 148 7.30 37.21 23.49
C LEU A 148 6.63 37.57 24.82
N ALA A 149 5.44 38.21 24.75
CA ALA A 149 4.71 38.69 25.92
C ALA A 149 3.96 37.59 26.63
N SER A 150 3.28 36.69 25.90
CA SER A 150 2.57 35.57 26.50
C SER A 150 2.42 34.40 25.53
N VAL A 151 2.34 33.20 26.11
CA VAL A 151 1.98 31.95 25.41
C VAL A 151 0.79 31.36 26.13
N ARG A 152 -0.28 31.03 25.41
CA ARG A 152 -1.51 30.44 25.94
C ARG A 152 -1.91 29.25 25.09
N GLN A 153 -2.55 28.28 25.71
CA GLN A 153 -3.25 27.24 24.99
C GLN A 153 -4.60 27.81 24.49
N ALA A 154 -4.88 27.71 23.20
CA ALA A 154 -6.05 28.37 22.60
C ALA A 154 -7.37 27.83 23.13
N ASP A 155 -7.45 26.50 23.35
CA ASP A 155 -8.68 25.81 23.78
C ASP A 155 -9.07 26.18 25.22
N THR A 156 -8.11 26.11 26.13
CA THR A 156 -8.34 26.29 27.58
C THR A 156 -8.06 27.70 28.09
N ARG A 157 -7.45 28.55 27.21
CA ARG A 157 -6.91 29.87 27.56
C ARG A 157 -5.89 29.86 28.72
N LYS A 158 -5.38 28.66 29.04
CA LYS A 158 -4.39 28.51 30.11
C LYS A 158 -3.06 29.14 29.67
N ILE A 159 -2.49 29.96 30.57
CA ILE A 159 -1.16 30.54 30.37
C ILE A 159 -0.14 29.42 30.55
N LEU A 160 0.75 29.29 29.59
CA LEU A 160 1.84 28.32 29.60
C LEU A 160 3.15 29.03 29.98
N LYS A 161 3.91 28.41 30.86
CA LYS A 161 5.28 28.87 31.17
C LYS A 161 6.22 28.67 29.99
N THR A 162 6.02 27.59 29.25
CA THR A 162 6.76 27.26 28.05
C THR A 162 5.88 26.46 27.09
N ALA A 163 6.09 26.63 25.79
CA ALA A 163 5.56 25.76 24.75
C ALA A 163 6.67 25.43 23.77
N ARG A 164 6.61 24.26 23.13
CA ARG A 164 7.56 23.85 22.10
C ARG A 164 6.87 23.89 20.74
N LEU A 165 7.54 24.47 19.75
CA LEU A 165 7.16 24.34 18.35
C LEU A 165 7.76 23.06 17.77
N ASP A 166 7.21 22.62 16.65
CA ASP A 166 7.76 21.49 15.90
C ASP A 166 9.21 21.82 15.47
N PRO A 167 10.11 20.84 15.56
CA PRO A 167 11.49 21.06 15.17
C PRO A 167 11.59 21.29 13.66
N ALA A 168 12.39 22.27 13.26
CA ALA A 168 12.70 22.52 11.87
C ALA A 168 13.52 21.36 11.29
N ARG A 169 13.19 20.92 10.07
CA ARG A 169 13.95 19.89 9.35
C ARG A 169 15.20 20.55 8.73
N ILE A 170 16.38 20.16 9.21
CA ILE A 170 17.67 20.70 8.73
C ILE A 170 18.11 19.98 7.46
N ALA A 171 18.00 18.66 7.43
CA ALA A 171 18.46 17.84 6.32
C ALA A 171 17.62 16.56 6.17
N THR A 172 17.64 16.03 4.98
CA THR A 172 17.15 14.68 4.70
C THR A 172 18.27 13.91 4.03
N LEU A 173 18.71 12.82 4.67
CA LEU A 173 19.70 11.93 4.11
C LEU A 173 18.98 10.91 3.25
N TYR A 174 19.04 11.12 1.95
CA TYR A 174 18.44 10.21 0.97
C TYR A 174 19.34 8.99 0.74
N GLY A 175 18.73 7.85 0.43
CA GLY A 175 19.44 6.73 -0.18
C GLY A 175 19.88 7.08 -1.62
N GLN A 176 20.41 6.08 -2.34
CA GLN A 176 20.99 6.29 -3.67
C GLN A 176 20.04 6.95 -4.70
N LYS A 177 18.71 6.85 -4.53
CA LYS A 177 17.71 7.37 -5.50
C LYS A 177 17.16 8.75 -5.18
N GLN A 178 17.59 9.42 -4.11
CA GLN A 178 17.11 10.75 -3.70
C GLN A 178 15.56 10.90 -3.64
N GLU A 179 14.85 9.81 -3.39
CA GLU A 179 13.40 9.78 -3.30
C GLU A 179 12.95 9.91 -1.84
N GLU A 180 11.99 10.79 -1.57
CA GLU A 180 11.32 10.86 -0.27
C GLU A 180 10.07 9.98 -0.30
N ARG A 181 10.14 8.82 0.33
CA ARG A 181 9.01 7.90 0.45
C ARG A 181 8.40 7.99 1.83
N ARG A 182 7.12 8.30 1.90
CA ARG A 182 6.34 8.27 3.13
C ARG A 182 5.29 7.17 3.02
N LEU A 183 5.36 6.22 3.94
CA LEU A 183 4.31 5.21 4.05
C LEU A 183 3.06 5.87 4.62
N VAL A 184 1.96 5.73 3.92
CA VAL A 184 0.63 6.15 4.34
C VAL A 184 -0.30 4.94 4.33
N ARG A 185 -1.29 4.94 5.19
CA ARG A 185 -2.34 3.92 5.15
C ARG A 185 -3.29 4.23 4.02
N LEU A 186 -3.88 3.20 3.44
CA LEU A 186 -4.81 3.37 2.32
C LEU A 186 -6.02 4.24 2.70
N GLU A 187 -6.47 4.14 3.95
CA GLU A 187 -7.58 4.91 4.51
C GLU A 187 -7.26 6.41 4.65
N GLU A 188 -5.97 6.77 4.71
CA GLU A 188 -5.50 8.16 4.79
C GLU A 188 -5.41 8.82 3.41
N VAL A 189 -5.51 8.03 2.33
CA VAL A 189 -5.41 8.53 0.96
C VAL A 189 -6.78 9.04 0.49
N PRO A 190 -6.89 10.27 -0.05
CA PRO A 190 -8.14 10.78 -0.59
C PRO A 190 -8.70 9.86 -1.67
N GLU A 191 -9.99 9.53 -1.58
CA GLU A 191 -10.67 8.63 -2.52
C GLU A 191 -10.57 9.11 -3.98
N LEU A 192 -10.60 10.43 -4.20
CA LEU A 192 -10.43 11.02 -5.52
C LEU A 192 -9.07 10.68 -6.14
N LEU A 193 -8.00 10.64 -5.33
CA LEU A 193 -6.66 10.26 -5.81
C LEU A 193 -6.62 8.78 -6.22
N LEU A 194 -7.23 7.90 -5.42
CA LEU A 194 -7.31 6.47 -5.74
C LEU A 194 -8.09 6.23 -7.02
N THR A 195 -9.24 6.88 -7.16
CA THR A 195 -10.08 6.77 -8.35
C THR A 195 -9.38 7.32 -9.59
N GLY A 196 -8.71 8.47 -9.46
CA GLY A 196 -7.94 9.07 -10.54
C GLY A 196 -6.77 8.18 -10.99
N LEU A 197 -6.04 7.60 -10.04
CA LEU A 197 -4.93 6.69 -10.34
C LEU A 197 -5.42 5.42 -11.06
N GLN A 198 -6.50 4.81 -10.57
CA GLN A 198 -7.12 3.66 -11.24
C GLN A 198 -7.60 3.98 -12.65
N ALA A 199 -8.22 5.14 -12.85
CA ALA A 199 -8.72 5.55 -14.16
C ALA A 199 -7.60 5.75 -15.20
N VAL A 200 -6.40 6.17 -14.75
CA VAL A 200 -5.25 6.45 -15.63
C VAL A 200 -4.39 5.20 -15.85
N GLU A 201 -4.08 4.47 -14.77
CA GLU A 201 -3.15 3.32 -14.84
C GLU A 201 -3.85 2.04 -15.28
N ASP A 202 -5.00 1.74 -14.68
CA ASP A 202 -5.73 0.50 -14.95
C ASP A 202 -7.20 0.65 -14.57
N ARG A 203 -8.02 0.99 -15.55
CA ARG A 203 -9.46 1.23 -15.36
C ARG A 203 -10.20 0.01 -14.83
N ASP A 204 -9.76 -1.18 -15.24
CA ASP A 204 -10.39 -2.45 -14.92
C ASP A 204 -9.73 -3.19 -13.75
N PHE A 205 -8.87 -2.50 -12.99
CA PHE A 205 -8.10 -3.05 -11.86
C PHE A 205 -8.92 -3.86 -10.86
N LYS A 206 -10.18 -3.48 -10.64
CA LYS A 206 -11.09 -4.17 -9.71
C LYS A 206 -11.75 -5.43 -10.31
N SER A 207 -11.66 -5.62 -11.62
CA SER A 207 -12.34 -6.71 -12.34
C SER A 207 -11.44 -7.92 -12.60
N HIS A 208 -10.12 -7.79 -12.47
CA HIS A 208 -9.17 -8.88 -12.68
C HIS A 208 -8.26 -9.10 -11.45
N HIS A 209 -7.61 -10.25 -11.38
CA HIS A 209 -6.74 -10.67 -10.28
C HIS A 209 -5.25 -10.51 -10.62
N GLY A 210 -4.87 -9.32 -11.12
CA GLY A 210 -3.48 -8.98 -11.44
C GLY A 210 -3.05 -9.28 -12.88
N ILE A 211 -3.89 -9.95 -13.68
CA ILE A 211 -3.64 -10.18 -15.10
C ILE A 211 -4.91 -9.81 -15.89
N ASP A 212 -4.82 -8.81 -16.73
CA ASP A 212 -5.85 -8.47 -17.71
C ASP A 212 -5.47 -9.05 -19.07
N ILE A 213 -6.08 -10.19 -19.42
CA ILE A 213 -5.84 -10.88 -20.70
C ILE A 213 -6.32 -10.02 -21.87
N SER A 214 -7.39 -9.24 -21.70
CA SER A 214 -7.93 -8.40 -22.76
C SER A 214 -6.99 -7.24 -23.10
N ALA A 215 -6.34 -6.65 -22.11
CA ALA A 215 -5.33 -5.62 -22.30
C ALA A 215 -4.03 -6.17 -22.92
N MET A 216 -3.67 -7.41 -22.61
CA MET A 216 -2.47 -8.06 -23.18
C MET A 216 -2.61 -8.41 -24.68
N VAL A 217 -3.85 -8.58 -25.17
CA VAL A 217 -4.13 -8.94 -26.58
C VAL A 217 -4.41 -7.71 -27.46
N ARG A 218 -4.63 -6.53 -26.85
CA ARG A 218 -4.90 -5.27 -27.55
C ARG A 218 -3.63 -4.57 -27.98
#